data_0bf66024177cb303687caf2c89a44c05
#
_entry.id   0bf66024177cb303687caf2c89a44c05
#
_cell.length_a   1.000
_cell.length_b   1.000
_cell.length_c   1.000
_cell.angle_alpha   90.00
_cell.angle_beta   90.00
_cell.angle_gamma   90.00
#
_symmetry.space_group_name_H-M   'P 1'
#
loop_
_entity.id
_entity.type
_entity.pdbx_description
1 polymer ?
#
loop_
_entity_poly.entity_id
_entity_poly.type
_entity_poly.pdbx_seq_one_letter_code
_entity_poly.pdbx_strand_id
1 'polypeptide(L)'
;MSLRASLMENALVYRLWQAPFAERKLAPFFAHNDVLGMRRVLDVGCGPGTNTAHFRHTDYVGVDINPEYIDSARARHGRTFVVADVTETPDLGARFDCVFVNSFLHHVDDRNTDNILAHLAPLLTPDGHLHALELVLPPRRGPARLLARLDRGEFARPIDAWRTLFTRHFTPVVFEPYPLGALGMTLWQMVYFKGKPGAA
;
A
#
# COMPACT_ATOMS: atom_id res chain seq x y z
N MET A 1 -8.63 -26.82 -17.60
CA MET A 1 -8.16 -26.22 -16.34
C MET A 1 -7.23 -25.07 -16.72
N SER A 2 -7.64 -23.81 -16.49
CA SER A 2 -6.86 -22.67 -16.98
C SER A 2 -5.62 -22.43 -16.13
N LEU A 3 -4.53 -21.96 -16.74
CA LEU A 3 -3.28 -21.56 -16.08
C LEU A 3 -3.52 -20.60 -14.88
N ARG A 4 -4.62 -19.84 -14.89
CA ARG A 4 -5.06 -18.95 -13.79
C ARG A 4 -5.43 -19.70 -12.52
N ALA A 5 -6.03 -20.88 -12.61
CA ALA A 5 -6.42 -21.68 -11.44
C ALA A 5 -5.20 -22.25 -10.71
N SER A 6 -4.16 -22.70 -11.46
CA SER A 6 -2.91 -23.19 -10.89
C SER A 6 -2.09 -22.12 -10.17
N LEU A 7 -2.22 -20.84 -10.56
CA LEU A 7 -1.54 -19.72 -9.88
C LEU A 7 -2.27 -19.29 -8.59
N MET A 8 -3.56 -19.57 -8.47
CA MET A 8 -4.30 -19.28 -7.23
C MET A 8 -4.01 -20.30 -6.12
N GLU A 9 -3.68 -21.56 -6.46
CA GLU A 9 -3.20 -22.57 -5.50
C GLU A 9 -1.85 -22.18 -4.86
N ASN A 10 -1.09 -21.29 -5.48
CA ASN A 10 0.20 -20.80 -4.99
C ASN A 10 0.12 -19.57 -4.06
N ALA A 11 -1.07 -19.18 -3.56
CA ALA A 11 -1.17 -18.07 -2.60
C ALA A 11 -0.35 -18.34 -1.32
N LEU A 12 -0.24 -19.60 -0.90
CA LEU A 12 0.61 -20.00 0.22
C LEU A 12 2.10 -19.88 -0.13
N VAL A 13 2.49 -20.35 -1.32
CA VAL A 13 3.87 -20.27 -1.83
C VAL A 13 4.27 -18.80 -1.99
N TYR A 14 3.39 -17.97 -2.55
CA TYR A 14 3.63 -16.53 -2.70
C TYR A 14 3.78 -15.83 -1.34
N ARG A 15 2.94 -16.15 -0.35
CA ARG A 15 3.05 -15.64 1.03
C ARG A 15 4.35 -16.09 1.70
N LEU A 16 4.74 -17.35 1.57
CA LEU A 16 6.00 -17.87 2.12
C LEU A 16 7.22 -17.25 1.43
N TRP A 17 7.13 -17.00 0.14
CA TRP A 17 8.19 -16.34 -0.64
C TRP A 17 8.36 -14.86 -0.25
N GLN A 18 7.27 -14.14 0.03
CA GLN A 18 7.33 -12.73 0.43
C GLN A 18 7.53 -12.52 1.93
N ALA A 19 7.22 -13.49 2.79
CA ALA A 19 7.31 -13.34 4.24
C ALA A 19 8.70 -12.86 4.73
N PRO A 20 9.84 -13.33 4.20
CA PRO A 20 11.17 -12.85 4.61
C PRO A 20 11.43 -11.38 4.25
N PHE A 21 10.64 -10.82 3.34
CA PHE A 21 10.79 -9.44 2.86
C PHE A 21 9.77 -8.47 3.48
N ALA A 22 8.76 -8.97 4.19
CA ALA A 22 7.66 -8.17 4.72
C ALA A 22 8.16 -7.04 5.66
N GLU A 23 9.04 -7.36 6.61
CA GLU A 23 9.63 -6.36 7.51
C GLU A 23 10.55 -5.38 6.76
N ARG A 24 11.39 -5.89 5.86
CA ARG A 24 12.29 -5.06 5.05
C ARG A 24 11.54 -4.13 4.11
N LYS A 25 10.37 -4.54 3.64
CA LYS A 25 9.49 -3.72 2.83
C LYS A 25 8.99 -2.49 3.59
N LEU A 26 8.70 -2.65 4.88
CA LEU A 26 8.22 -1.58 5.74
C LEU A 26 9.36 -0.76 6.38
N ALA A 27 10.62 -1.13 6.19
CA ALA A 27 11.76 -0.47 6.81
C ALA A 27 11.81 1.06 6.58
N PRO A 28 11.58 1.60 5.34
CA PRO A 28 11.56 3.05 5.15
C PRO A 28 10.42 3.73 5.89
N PHE A 29 9.24 3.09 5.97
CA PHE A 29 8.12 3.61 6.74
C PHE A 29 8.49 3.77 8.22
N PHE A 30 9.07 2.76 8.84
CA PHE A 30 9.49 2.83 10.25
C PHE A 30 10.67 3.79 10.47
N ALA A 31 11.59 3.91 9.51
CA ALA A 31 12.73 4.82 9.61
C ALA A 31 12.33 6.30 9.60
N HIS A 32 11.24 6.64 8.90
CA HIS A 32 10.79 8.03 8.73
C HIS A 32 9.62 8.41 9.65
N ASN A 33 9.15 7.52 10.53
CA ASN A 33 7.96 7.79 11.33
C ASN A 33 8.04 7.22 12.74
N ASP A 34 7.54 7.99 13.70
CA ASP A 34 7.20 7.49 15.02
C ASP A 34 5.78 6.88 14.99
N VAL A 35 5.71 5.57 14.78
CA VAL A 35 4.43 4.84 14.68
C VAL A 35 3.69 4.83 16.02
N LEU A 36 4.41 4.92 17.15
CA LEU A 36 3.79 4.96 18.49
C LEU A 36 3.09 6.30 18.75
N GLY A 37 3.55 7.36 18.10
CA GLY A 37 2.92 8.69 18.16
C GLY A 37 1.67 8.84 17.28
N MET A 38 1.41 7.89 16.37
CA MET A 38 0.20 7.91 15.54
C MET A 38 -1.04 7.60 16.38
N ARG A 39 -2.11 8.37 16.18
CA ARG A 39 -3.36 8.22 16.95
C ARG A 39 -4.43 7.51 16.14
N ARG A 40 -4.65 7.93 14.89
CA ARG A 40 -5.70 7.40 14.03
C ARG A 40 -5.16 7.03 12.66
N VAL A 41 -5.26 5.76 12.29
CA VAL A 41 -4.69 5.18 11.08
C VAL A 41 -5.79 4.61 10.19
N LEU A 42 -5.76 4.99 8.90
CA LEU A 42 -6.53 4.37 7.83
C LEU A 42 -5.60 3.49 7.00
N ASP A 43 -5.82 2.18 6.97
CA ASP A 43 -5.12 1.21 6.12
C ASP A 43 -5.96 0.92 4.88
N VAL A 44 -5.53 1.40 3.72
CA VAL A 44 -6.26 1.33 2.44
C VAL A 44 -5.79 0.14 1.63
N GLY A 45 -6.72 -0.69 1.19
CA GLY A 45 -6.43 -2.00 0.60
C GLY A 45 -5.84 -2.94 1.65
N CYS A 46 -6.42 -2.94 2.87
CA CYS A 46 -5.89 -3.65 4.03
C CYS A 46 -5.87 -5.18 3.88
N GLY A 47 -6.61 -5.70 2.89
CA GLY A 47 -6.78 -7.15 2.70
C GLY A 47 -7.28 -7.84 3.98
N PRO A 48 -6.75 -9.02 4.32
CA PRO A 48 -7.11 -9.74 5.54
C PRO A 48 -6.47 -9.16 6.83
N GLY A 49 -6.08 -7.87 6.82
CA GLY A 49 -5.52 -7.16 7.98
C GLY A 49 -4.03 -7.41 8.21
N THR A 50 -3.25 -7.57 7.15
CA THR A 50 -1.82 -7.96 7.25
C THR A 50 -0.97 -6.94 8.01
N ASN A 51 -1.31 -5.65 7.91
CA ASN A 51 -0.55 -4.58 8.55
C ASN A 51 -1.04 -4.22 9.97
N THR A 52 -2.19 -4.76 10.40
CA THR A 52 -2.88 -4.38 11.64
C THR A 52 -1.99 -4.45 12.88
N ALA A 53 -1.09 -5.45 12.94
CA ALA A 53 -0.20 -5.65 14.07
C ALA A 53 0.78 -4.50 14.30
N HIS A 54 1.13 -3.74 13.26
CA HIS A 54 2.02 -2.58 13.35
C HIS A 54 1.34 -1.37 14.00
N PHE A 55 0.01 -1.32 13.96
CA PHE A 55 -0.82 -0.21 14.43
C PHE A 55 -1.64 -0.54 15.70
N ARG A 56 -1.16 -1.48 16.52
CA ARG A 56 -1.90 -1.97 17.70
C ARG A 56 -2.26 -0.91 18.73
N HIS A 57 -1.52 0.21 18.78
CA HIS A 57 -1.71 1.31 19.74
C HIS A 57 -2.53 2.48 19.18
N THR A 58 -3.06 2.35 17.97
CA THR A 58 -3.79 3.42 17.28
C THR A 58 -5.29 3.13 17.22
N ASP A 59 -6.10 4.14 16.96
CA ASP A 59 -7.46 3.96 16.45
C ASP A 59 -7.36 3.57 14.96
N TYR A 60 -7.46 2.27 14.68
CA TYR A 60 -7.19 1.69 13.38
C TYR A 60 -8.48 1.40 12.64
N VAL A 61 -8.55 1.82 11.39
CA VAL A 61 -9.60 1.49 10.43
C VAL A 61 -8.96 0.87 9.18
N GLY A 62 -9.30 -0.37 8.86
CA GLY A 62 -8.92 -1.02 7.61
C GLY A 62 -10.04 -0.96 6.59
N VAL A 63 -9.75 -0.62 5.34
CA VAL A 63 -10.71 -0.65 4.24
C VAL A 63 -10.23 -1.52 3.10
N ASP A 64 -11.14 -2.33 2.55
CA ASP A 64 -10.91 -3.15 1.35
C ASP A 64 -12.23 -3.36 0.62
N ILE A 65 -12.20 -3.51 -0.68
CA ILE A 65 -13.40 -3.76 -1.49
C ILE A 65 -13.88 -5.22 -1.36
N ASN A 66 -13.00 -6.14 -0.95
CA ASN A 66 -13.32 -7.57 -0.86
C ASN A 66 -13.95 -7.91 0.50
N PRO A 67 -15.24 -8.28 0.56
CA PRO A 67 -15.92 -8.61 1.81
C PRO A 67 -15.33 -9.84 2.52
N GLU A 68 -14.80 -10.83 1.80
CA GLU A 68 -14.20 -12.03 2.40
C GLU A 68 -12.91 -11.68 3.16
N TYR A 69 -12.12 -10.74 2.62
CA TYR A 69 -10.92 -10.24 3.32
C TYR A 69 -11.31 -9.48 4.58
N ILE A 70 -12.32 -8.62 4.50
CA ILE A 70 -12.81 -7.85 5.65
C ILE A 70 -13.38 -8.77 6.74
N ASP A 71 -14.16 -9.78 6.39
CA ASP A 71 -14.68 -10.73 7.37
C ASP A 71 -13.57 -11.54 8.04
N SER A 72 -12.57 -11.96 7.27
CA SER A 72 -11.36 -12.61 7.80
C SER A 72 -10.56 -11.69 8.73
N ALA A 73 -10.44 -10.40 8.38
CA ALA A 73 -9.73 -9.42 9.19
C ALA A 73 -10.44 -9.15 10.52
N ARG A 74 -11.76 -8.97 10.49
CA ARG A 74 -12.61 -8.80 11.69
C ARG A 74 -12.47 -9.98 12.65
N ALA A 75 -12.54 -11.20 12.12
CA ALA A 75 -12.43 -12.41 12.93
C ALA A 75 -11.07 -12.57 13.62
N ARG A 76 -9.99 -12.04 12.99
CA ARG A 76 -8.62 -12.22 13.50
C ARG A 76 -8.17 -11.12 14.45
N HIS A 77 -8.57 -9.87 14.22
CA HIS A 77 -7.91 -8.72 14.82
C HIS A 77 -8.79 -7.94 15.81
N GLY A 78 -10.11 -8.13 15.81
CA GLY A 78 -11.01 -7.42 16.72
C GLY A 78 -10.94 -5.89 16.59
N ARG A 79 -10.64 -5.39 15.37
CA ARG A 79 -10.50 -3.96 15.04
C ARG A 79 -11.58 -3.53 14.04
N THR A 80 -11.63 -2.24 13.71
CA THR A 80 -12.59 -1.73 12.74
C THR A 80 -12.13 -2.04 11.32
N PHE A 81 -12.97 -2.76 10.57
CA PHE A 81 -12.76 -3.03 9.16
C PHE A 81 -14.04 -2.76 8.39
N VAL A 82 -13.92 -2.10 7.24
CA VAL A 82 -15.04 -1.62 6.43
C VAL A 82 -14.89 -2.13 5.00
N VAL A 83 -15.96 -2.71 4.45
CA VAL A 83 -16.04 -2.98 3.01
C VAL A 83 -16.32 -1.66 2.32
N ALA A 84 -15.38 -1.15 1.55
CA ALA A 84 -15.53 0.13 0.84
C ALA A 84 -14.74 0.13 -0.47
N ASP A 85 -15.32 0.75 -1.49
CA ASP A 85 -14.63 1.10 -2.72
C ASP A 85 -14.00 2.48 -2.56
N VAL A 86 -12.68 2.53 -2.48
CA VAL A 86 -11.93 3.78 -2.30
C VAL A 86 -11.76 4.59 -3.59
N THR A 87 -12.22 4.07 -4.73
CA THR A 87 -12.37 4.86 -5.96
C THR A 87 -13.54 5.85 -5.85
N GLU A 88 -14.47 5.60 -4.91
CA GLU A 88 -15.48 6.52 -4.44
C GLU A 88 -15.02 7.17 -3.14
N THR A 89 -15.71 8.22 -2.68
CA THR A 89 -15.37 8.87 -1.40
C THR A 89 -16.11 8.16 -0.26
N PRO A 90 -15.47 7.21 0.45
CA PRO A 90 -16.14 6.56 1.56
C PRO A 90 -16.31 7.54 2.73
N ASP A 91 -17.52 7.60 3.29
CA ASP A 91 -17.73 8.29 4.56
C ASP A 91 -17.20 7.41 5.71
N LEU A 92 -16.03 7.73 6.19
CA LEU A 92 -15.40 7.03 7.31
C LEU A 92 -15.60 7.75 8.65
N GLY A 93 -16.44 8.80 8.66
CA GLY A 93 -16.85 9.52 9.87
C GLY A 93 -15.73 10.25 10.62
N ALA A 94 -14.52 10.32 10.07
CA ALA A 94 -13.37 10.86 10.76
C ALA A 94 -12.21 11.22 9.83
N ARG A 95 -11.27 12.04 10.35
CA ARG A 95 -9.98 12.30 9.71
C ARG A 95 -8.88 11.51 10.39
N PHE A 96 -7.81 11.23 9.64
CA PHE A 96 -6.69 10.38 10.04
C PHE A 96 -5.39 11.17 10.07
N ASP A 97 -4.51 10.90 11.01
CA ASP A 97 -3.15 11.43 11.02
C ASP A 97 -2.20 10.58 10.16
N CYS A 98 -2.59 9.33 9.87
CA CYS A 98 -1.89 8.45 8.97
C CYS A 98 -2.87 7.75 8.01
N VAL A 99 -2.72 7.95 6.71
CA VAL A 99 -3.32 7.13 5.67
C VAL A 99 -2.22 6.24 5.11
N PHE A 100 -2.37 4.93 5.27
CA PHE A 100 -1.37 3.93 4.91
C PHE A 100 -1.83 3.10 3.73
N VAL A 101 -0.99 2.99 2.70
CA VAL A 101 -1.22 2.24 1.47
C VAL A 101 -0.02 1.36 1.21
N ASN A 102 -0.19 0.04 1.24
CA ASN A 102 0.91 -0.90 1.11
C ASN A 102 0.67 -1.93 0.01
N SER A 103 1.31 -1.74 -1.13
CA SER A 103 1.21 -2.63 -2.30
C SER A 103 -0.23 -2.87 -2.76
N PHE A 104 -0.94 -1.78 -2.93
CA PHE A 104 -2.33 -1.77 -3.37
C PHE A 104 -2.51 -1.06 -4.71
N LEU A 105 -1.91 0.13 -4.90
CA LEU A 105 -2.18 0.98 -6.06
C LEU A 105 -1.65 0.41 -7.38
N HIS A 106 -0.69 -0.52 -7.35
CA HIS A 106 -0.23 -1.21 -8.56
C HIS A 106 -1.21 -2.28 -9.08
N HIS A 107 -2.32 -2.54 -8.36
CA HIS A 107 -3.45 -3.33 -8.84
C HIS A 107 -4.52 -2.47 -9.54
N VAL A 108 -4.35 -1.15 -9.54
CA VAL A 108 -5.35 -0.18 -10.00
C VAL A 108 -4.78 0.64 -11.15
N ASP A 109 -5.56 0.90 -12.20
CA ASP A 109 -5.15 1.73 -13.34
C ASP A 109 -4.88 3.19 -12.95
N ASP A 110 -4.29 3.97 -13.86
CA ASP A 110 -3.85 5.34 -13.59
C ASP A 110 -5.00 6.28 -13.22
N ARG A 111 -6.16 6.15 -13.87
CA ARG A 111 -7.32 6.99 -13.62
C ARG A 111 -7.90 6.73 -12.24
N ASN A 112 -8.11 5.47 -11.91
CA ASN A 112 -8.65 5.08 -10.62
C ASN A 112 -7.63 5.35 -9.50
N THR A 113 -6.32 5.17 -9.74
CA THR A 113 -5.26 5.56 -8.80
C THR A 113 -5.30 7.07 -8.52
N ASP A 114 -5.45 7.92 -9.55
CA ASP A 114 -5.57 9.36 -9.40
C ASP A 114 -6.81 9.75 -8.58
N ASN A 115 -7.96 9.13 -8.87
CA ASN A 115 -9.21 9.30 -8.11
C ASN A 115 -9.03 8.90 -6.63
N ILE A 116 -8.44 7.73 -6.37
CA ILE A 116 -8.16 7.27 -4.99
C ILE A 116 -7.33 8.30 -4.25
N LEU A 117 -6.23 8.76 -4.83
CA LEU A 117 -5.34 9.74 -4.20
C LEU A 117 -6.07 11.07 -3.92
N ALA A 118 -6.93 11.52 -4.84
CA ALA A 118 -7.78 12.70 -4.65
C ALA A 118 -8.77 12.50 -3.47
N HIS A 119 -9.37 11.32 -3.34
CA HIS A 119 -10.31 11.01 -2.26
C HIS A 119 -9.63 10.80 -0.90
N LEU A 120 -8.37 10.35 -0.88
CA LEU A 120 -7.62 10.16 0.37
C LEU A 120 -7.12 11.47 0.97
N ALA A 121 -6.82 12.48 0.15
CA ALA A 121 -6.29 13.75 0.64
C ALA A 121 -7.20 14.45 1.68
N PRO A 122 -8.53 14.60 1.47
CA PRO A 122 -9.43 15.24 2.45
C PRO A 122 -9.66 14.38 3.71
N LEU A 123 -9.33 13.10 3.71
CA LEU A 123 -9.44 12.24 4.89
C LEU A 123 -8.28 12.45 5.88
N LEU A 124 -7.24 13.17 5.49
CA LEU A 124 -6.13 13.50 6.38
C LEU A 124 -6.45 14.71 7.26
N THR A 125 -5.93 14.69 8.49
CA THR A 125 -5.84 15.89 9.31
C THR A 125 -4.84 16.88 8.69
N PRO A 126 -4.84 18.18 9.07
CA PRO A 126 -3.88 19.16 8.52
C PRO A 126 -2.41 18.76 8.65
N ASP A 127 -2.07 18.06 9.72
CA ASP A 127 -0.70 17.54 9.97
C ASP A 127 -0.53 16.07 9.60
N GLY A 128 -1.58 15.44 9.07
CA GLY A 128 -1.59 14.04 8.66
C GLY A 128 -0.80 13.80 7.38
N HIS A 129 -0.44 12.54 7.16
CA HIS A 129 0.37 12.15 6.00
C HIS A 129 -0.20 10.92 5.30
N LEU A 130 -0.15 10.94 3.98
CA LEU A 130 -0.21 9.73 3.17
C LEU A 130 1.15 9.02 3.23
N HIS A 131 1.11 7.71 3.45
CA HIS A 131 2.26 6.81 3.37
C HIS A 131 1.95 5.72 2.35
N ALA A 132 2.67 5.69 1.24
CA ALA A 132 2.50 4.68 0.21
C ALA A 132 3.79 3.90 -0.02
N LEU A 133 3.69 2.57 -0.06
CA LEU A 133 4.77 1.67 -0.40
C LEU A 133 4.36 0.85 -1.63
N GLU A 134 4.95 1.16 -2.78
CA GLU A 134 4.49 0.60 -4.05
C GLU A 134 5.61 -0.06 -4.87
N LEU A 135 5.20 -1.03 -5.67
CA LEU A 135 6.08 -1.73 -6.60
C LEU A 135 6.45 -0.82 -7.77
N VAL A 136 7.74 -0.73 -8.05
CA VAL A 136 8.28 0.04 -9.19
C VAL A 136 8.64 -0.91 -10.33
N LEU A 137 8.24 -0.57 -11.55
CA LEU A 137 8.68 -1.25 -12.76
C LEU A 137 10.10 -0.76 -13.14
N PRO A 138 11.16 -1.56 -12.97
CA PRO A 138 12.51 -1.11 -13.29
C PRO A 138 12.68 -0.81 -14.80
N PRO A 139 13.46 0.21 -15.18
CA PRO A 139 13.67 0.56 -16.58
C PRO A 139 14.49 -0.48 -17.34
N ARG A 140 15.48 -1.11 -16.67
CA ARG A 140 16.36 -2.10 -17.27
C ARG A 140 15.74 -3.49 -17.25
N ARG A 141 16.03 -4.29 -18.29
CA ARG A 141 15.66 -5.72 -18.31
C ARG A 141 16.48 -6.47 -17.26
N GLY A 142 15.84 -7.39 -16.55
CA GLY A 142 16.47 -8.19 -15.51
C GLY A 142 15.44 -8.90 -14.62
N PRO A 143 15.89 -9.66 -13.60
CA PRO A 143 15.01 -10.43 -12.73
C PRO A 143 13.94 -9.57 -12.05
N ALA A 144 14.31 -8.39 -11.52
CA ALA A 144 13.37 -7.48 -10.87
C ALA A 144 12.27 -6.99 -11.82
N ARG A 145 12.59 -6.68 -13.09
CA ARG A 145 11.59 -6.29 -14.08
C ARG A 145 10.67 -7.45 -14.47
N LEU A 146 11.22 -8.65 -14.57
CA LEU A 146 10.43 -9.85 -14.85
C LEU A 146 9.46 -10.13 -13.70
N LEU A 147 9.94 -10.12 -12.46
CA LEU A 147 9.12 -10.32 -11.27
C LEU A 147 8.04 -9.25 -11.13
N ALA A 148 8.36 -7.97 -11.40
CA ALA A 148 7.38 -6.89 -11.39
C ALA A 148 6.28 -7.05 -12.45
N ARG A 149 6.55 -7.72 -13.57
CA ARG A 149 5.55 -8.04 -14.61
C ARG A 149 4.75 -9.30 -14.32
N LEU A 150 5.33 -10.21 -13.54
CA LEU A 150 4.67 -11.44 -13.10
C LEU A 150 3.91 -11.24 -11.79
N ASP A 151 4.08 -10.08 -11.15
CA ASP A 151 3.28 -9.72 -9.98
C ASP A 151 1.80 -9.65 -10.38
N ARG A 152 0.92 -9.93 -9.43
CA ARG A 152 -0.53 -9.88 -9.63
C ARG A 152 -1.05 -8.47 -9.93
N GLY A 153 -0.25 -7.44 -9.65
CA GLY A 153 -0.52 -6.05 -10.01
C GLY A 153 -0.33 -5.83 -11.50
N GLU A 154 -1.43 -5.58 -12.23
CA GLU A 154 -1.38 -5.36 -13.69
C GLU A 154 -0.76 -4.02 -14.06
N PHE A 155 -0.64 -3.07 -13.09
CA PHE A 155 -0.27 -1.68 -13.32
C PHE A 155 1.01 -1.27 -12.59
N ALA A 156 2.03 -2.13 -12.61
CA ALA A 156 3.36 -1.75 -12.10
C ALA A 156 3.92 -0.58 -12.92
N ARG A 157 4.29 0.53 -12.26
CA ARG A 157 4.67 1.80 -12.88
C ARG A 157 6.16 2.10 -12.74
N PRO A 158 6.77 2.80 -13.72
CA PRO A 158 8.08 3.41 -13.54
C PRO A 158 8.07 4.43 -12.39
N ILE A 159 9.24 4.69 -11.83
CA ILE A 159 9.41 5.58 -10.68
C ILE A 159 8.85 7.00 -10.93
N ASP A 160 9.05 7.55 -12.13
CA ASP A 160 8.59 8.90 -12.47
C ASP A 160 7.06 8.97 -12.60
N ALA A 161 6.41 7.88 -13.04
CA ALA A 161 4.94 7.81 -13.06
C ALA A 161 4.36 7.82 -11.64
N TRP A 162 4.97 7.10 -10.69
CA TRP A 162 4.60 7.18 -9.27
C TRP A 162 4.78 8.58 -8.71
N ARG A 163 5.93 9.22 -9.00
CA ARG A 163 6.17 10.60 -8.57
C ARG A 163 5.08 11.52 -9.08
N THR A 164 4.75 11.45 -10.37
CA THR A 164 3.72 12.29 -10.98
C THR A 164 2.35 12.10 -10.35
N LEU A 165 1.92 10.85 -10.11
CA LEU A 165 0.63 10.55 -9.50
C LEU A 165 0.54 11.11 -8.08
N PHE A 166 1.54 10.83 -7.24
CA PHE A 166 1.52 11.30 -5.86
C PHE A 166 1.56 12.83 -5.74
N THR A 167 2.38 13.51 -6.56
CA THR A 167 2.58 14.96 -6.45
C THR A 167 1.41 15.79 -7.00
N ARG A 168 0.44 15.18 -7.66
CA ARG A 168 -0.80 15.88 -8.04
C ARG A 168 -1.66 16.24 -6.84
N HIS A 169 -1.64 15.43 -5.81
CA HIS A 169 -2.56 15.55 -4.67
C HIS A 169 -1.83 15.80 -3.34
N PHE A 170 -0.53 15.52 -3.29
CA PHE A 170 0.25 15.60 -2.06
C PHE A 170 1.56 16.35 -2.26
N THR A 171 1.92 17.18 -1.28
CA THR A 171 3.25 17.77 -1.20
C THR A 171 4.23 16.74 -0.62
N PRO A 172 5.28 16.35 -1.37
CA PRO A 172 6.22 15.33 -0.93
C PRO A 172 7.01 15.76 0.32
N VAL A 173 7.11 14.85 1.29
CA VAL A 173 7.99 14.94 2.46
C VAL A 173 9.15 13.94 2.30
N VAL A 174 8.83 12.72 1.84
CA VAL A 174 9.82 11.68 1.50
C VAL A 174 9.41 11.04 0.18
N PHE A 175 10.38 10.78 -0.69
CA PHE A 175 10.21 9.96 -1.89
C PHE A 175 11.47 9.12 -2.06
N GLU A 176 11.45 7.90 -1.54
CA GLU A 176 12.61 7.03 -1.41
C GLU A 176 12.43 5.73 -2.20
N PRO A 177 13.12 5.59 -3.35
CA PRO A 177 13.21 4.31 -4.02
C PRO A 177 14.19 3.40 -3.27
N TYR A 178 13.82 2.12 -3.08
CA TYR A 178 14.65 1.16 -2.38
C TYR A 178 14.53 -0.25 -2.98
N PRO A 179 15.61 -1.05 -2.94
CA PRO A 179 15.59 -2.42 -3.41
C PRO A 179 15.14 -3.39 -2.32
N LEU A 180 14.38 -4.41 -2.71
CA LEU A 180 14.19 -5.62 -1.92
C LEU A 180 14.87 -6.80 -2.64
N GLY A 181 15.64 -7.57 -1.90
CA GLY A 181 16.36 -8.70 -2.50
C GLY A 181 17.14 -9.52 -1.46
N ALA A 182 17.83 -10.52 -1.94
CA ALA A 182 18.65 -11.40 -1.13
C ALA A 182 19.97 -11.69 -1.86
N LEU A 183 21.02 -12.04 -1.11
CA LEU A 183 22.32 -12.44 -1.64
C LEU A 183 22.93 -11.46 -2.66
N GLY A 184 22.75 -10.15 -2.43
CA GLY A 184 23.26 -9.11 -3.32
C GLY A 184 22.44 -8.90 -4.61
N MET A 185 21.33 -9.61 -4.79
CA MET A 185 20.47 -9.52 -5.97
C MET A 185 19.19 -8.79 -5.64
N THR A 186 18.84 -7.77 -6.44
CA THR A 186 17.56 -7.07 -6.34
C THR A 186 16.47 -7.91 -7.01
N LEU A 187 15.46 -8.30 -6.26
CA LEU A 187 14.29 -9.04 -6.74
C LEU A 187 13.10 -8.10 -7.01
N TRP A 188 12.93 -7.08 -6.19
CA TRP A 188 11.89 -6.04 -6.37
C TRP A 188 12.50 -4.66 -6.18
N GLN A 189 12.04 -3.71 -6.99
CA GLN A 189 12.29 -2.30 -6.78
C GLN A 189 11.01 -1.70 -6.21
N MET A 190 11.12 -1.02 -5.09
CA MET A 190 10.02 -0.39 -4.38
C MET A 190 10.21 1.12 -4.31
N VAL A 191 9.14 1.83 -4.00
CA VAL A 191 9.19 3.23 -3.60
C VAL A 191 8.39 3.40 -2.31
N TYR A 192 8.94 4.15 -1.37
CA TYR A 192 8.22 4.71 -0.24
C TYR A 192 7.96 6.19 -0.50
N PHE A 193 6.71 6.58 -0.34
CA PHE A 193 6.26 7.97 -0.41
C PHE A 193 5.64 8.38 0.92
N LYS A 194 6.01 9.59 1.40
CA LYS A 194 5.32 10.30 2.47
C LYS A 194 4.98 11.69 1.97
N GLY A 195 3.71 12.06 2.05
CA GLY A 195 3.24 13.37 1.58
C GLY A 195 2.15 13.95 2.46
N LYS A 196 2.15 15.27 2.56
CA LYS A 196 1.05 16.06 3.16
C LYS A 196 -0.02 16.34 2.12
N PRO A 197 -1.30 16.54 2.51
CA PRO A 197 -2.29 17.04 1.58
C PRO A 197 -1.78 18.28 0.86
N GLY A 198 -1.95 18.35 -0.47
CA GLY A 198 -1.67 19.55 -1.23
C GLY A 198 -2.52 20.73 -0.71
N ALA A 199 -2.03 21.95 -0.86
CA ALA A 199 -2.86 23.13 -0.63
C ALA A 199 -4.05 23.10 -1.61
N ALA A 200 -5.28 23.17 -1.11
CA ALA A 200 -6.48 23.27 -1.92
C ALA A 200 -6.50 24.57 -2.72
#